data_511c9466b962ef17be2de9c38cdd7976
#
_entry.id   511c9466b962ef17be2de9c38cdd7976
#
_cell.length_a   1.000
_cell.length_b   1.000
_cell.length_c   1.000
_cell.angle_alpha   90.00
_cell.angle_beta   90.00
_cell.angle_gamma   90.00
#
_symmetry.space_group_name_H-M   'P 1'
#
loop_
_entity.id
_entity.type
_entity.pdbx_description
1 polymer ?
#
loop_
_entity_poly.entity_id
_entity_poly.type
_entity_poly.pdbx_seq_one_letter_code
_entity_poly.pdbx_strand_id
1 'polypeptide(L)'
;MKIDSKDFRVPEGDNVNLRKWPTRVEPMYKSKEDYQRHLEGHVAQLSALQHMLYATNRNAILLIFQAMDAAGKDGAIKHVMSGVNPQGCQVFSFKHPSATELEHDFLWRTTRDLPERGRIGIFNRSYYEEVLIVRVHPEILRSEGLPDALHDEKTVWHNRYRSIVDLEKHMSANGTHIVKFYLHLSKEEQRKRFLERIDEPEKNWKFSMADIEERKFWKQYMKAYEECLGATSTRDAPWYVVPADDKESARLIVSQIVLDTLEGLKLAYPETNKARRQELLEIRKQLVK
;
A
#
# COMPACT_ATOMS: atom_id res chain seq x y z
N MET A 1 14.65 19.41 1.52
CA MET A 1 15.40 18.18 1.93
C MET A 1 15.07 17.11 0.90
N LYS A 2 16.03 16.28 0.51
CA LYS A 2 15.79 15.22 -0.51
C LYS A 2 15.51 13.91 0.22
N ILE A 3 14.32 13.34 0.05
CA ILE A 3 13.99 12.00 0.52
C ILE A 3 14.50 11.02 -0.54
N ASP A 4 15.36 10.08 -0.17
CA ASP A 4 15.76 8.99 -1.06
C ASP A 4 14.91 7.76 -0.72
N SER A 5 14.05 7.36 -1.64
CA SER A 5 13.16 6.20 -1.45
C SER A 5 13.91 4.89 -1.25
N LYS A 6 15.16 4.80 -1.70
CA LYS A 6 16.00 3.61 -1.53
C LYS A 6 16.34 3.31 -0.07
N ASP A 7 16.39 4.36 0.79
CA ASP A 7 16.68 4.19 2.22
C ASP A 7 15.62 3.37 2.96
N PHE A 8 14.40 3.30 2.39
CA PHE A 8 13.26 2.59 2.98
C PHE A 8 12.95 1.27 2.29
N ARG A 9 13.65 0.97 1.18
CA ARG A 9 13.38 -0.21 0.36
C ARG A 9 14.02 -1.46 0.96
N VAL A 10 13.23 -2.52 1.11
CA VAL A 10 13.73 -3.85 1.49
C VAL A 10 14.37 -4.52 0.27
N PRO A 11 15.67 -4.85 0.33
CA PRO A 11 16.33 -5.58 -0.76
C PRO A 11 15.69 -6.96 -0.98
N GLU A 12 15.72 -7.44 -2.22
CA GLU A 12 15.26 -8.80 -2.55
C GLU A 12 16.16 -9.84 -1.87
N GLY A 13 15.53 -10.82 -1.20
CA GLY A 13 16.23 -11.89 -0.51
C GLY A 13 16.89 -11.49 0.82
N ASP A 14 16.61 -10.28 1.33
CA ASP A 14 17.15 -9.83 2.61
C ASP A 14 16.52 -10.60 3.79
N ASN A 15 17.34 -10.86 4.80
CA ASN A 15 16.86 -11.37 6.10
C ASN A 15 16.49 -10.17 6.98
N VAL A 16 15.23 -9.73 6.86
CA VAL A 16 14.74 -8.52 7.51
C VAL A 16 14.76 -8.68 9.03
N ASN A 17 15.36 -7.71 9.71
CA ASN A 17 15.30 -7.55 11.16
C ASN A 17 14.78 -6.14 11.47
N LEU A 18 13.51 -6.05 11.85
CA LEU A 18 12.81 -4.78 12.11
C LEU A 18 13.43 -3.95 13.23
N ARG A 19 14.22 -4.55 14.13
CA ARG A 19 14.95 -3.80 15.16
C ARG A 19 16.05 -2.89 14.56
N LYS A 20 16.50 -3.18 13.34
CA LYS A 20 17.48 -2.36 12.62
C LYS A 20 16.82 -1.27 11.77
N TRP A 21 15.51 -1.34 11.57
CA TRP A 21 14.75 -0.35 10.84
C TRP A 21 14.15 0.67 11.82
N PRO A 22 14.36 1.98 11.62
CA PRO A 22 13.83 2.98 12.54
C PRO A 22 12.30 3.04 12.46
N THR A 23 11.65 3.30 13.60
CA THR A 23 10.23 3.67 13.66
C THR A 23 10.04 5.18 13.59
N ARG A 24 11.13 5.94 13.83
CA ARG A 24 11.18 7.40 13.76
C ARG A 24 12.47 7.82 13.04
N VAL A 25 12.36 8.84 12.21
CA VAL A 25 13.49 9.55 11.59
C VAL A 25 13.47 11.02 12.01
N GLU A 26 14.55 11.74 11.76
CA GLU A 26 14.54 13.19 11.88
C GLU A 26 13.42 13.76 11.00
N PRO A 27 12.65 14.75 11.51
CA PRO A 27 11.54 15.31 10.76
C PRO A 27 11.95 15.76 9.36
N MET A 28 11.21 15.29 8.37
CA MET A 28 11.41 15.61 6.96
C MET A 28 10.91 17.03 6.60
N TYR A 29 10.71 17.89 7.60
CA TYR A 29 10.19 19.25 7.49
C TYR A 29 10.67 20.09 8.69
N LYS A 30 10.67 21.39 8.52
CA LYS A 30 11.13 22.34 9.57
C LYS A 30 10.01 22.92 10.42
N SER A 31 8.80 23.01 9.86
CA SER A 31 7.60 23.52 10.53
C SER A 31 6.36 22.85 9.92
N LYS A 32 5.18 23.09 10.52
CA LYS A 32 3.90 22.59 10.00
C LYS A 32 3.59 23.18 8.61
N GLU A 33 3.90 24.44 8.38
CA GLU A 33 3.73 25.13 7.11
C GLU A 33 4.69 24.54 6.05
N ASP A 34 5.93 24.23 6.45
CA ASP A 34 6.91 23.57 5.59
C ASP A 34 6.44 22.17 5.17
N TYR A 35 5.92 21.39 6.12
CA TYR A 35 5.29 20.10 5.82
C TYR A 35 4.14 20.25 4.82
N GLN A 36 3.22 21.17 5.06
CA GLN A 36 2.06 21.39 4.16
C GLN A 36 2.52 21.73 2.76
N ARG A 37 3.46 22.66 2.60
CA ARG A 37 4.01 23.05 1.31
C ARG A 37 4.65 21.87 0.57
N HIS A 38 5.43 21.03 1.27
CA HIS A 38 6.03 19.84 0.67
C HIS A 38 4.97 18.83 0.22
N LEU A 39 4.00 18.56 1.07
CA LEU A 39 2.92 17.61 0.74
C LEU A 39 2.06 18.13 -0.43
N GLU A 40 1.68 19.40 -0.45
CA GLU A 40 0.95 20.01 -1.56
C GLU A 40 1.73 19.94 -2.88
N GLY A 41 3.05 20.16 -2.83
CA GLY A 41 3.93 19.98 -3.99
C GLY A 41 3.94 18.54 -4.51
N HIS A 42 4.04 17.56 -3.62
CA HIS A 42 3.97 16.13 -3.99
C HIS A 42 2.59 15.77 -4.57
N VAL A 43 1.52 16.23 -3.94
CA VAL A 43 0.14 15.98 -4.40
C VAL A 43 -0.11 16.56 -5.79
N ALA A 44 0.37 17.78 -6.06
CA ALA A 44 0.25 18.40 -7.37
C ALA A 44 0.99 17.61 -8.48
N GLN A 45 2.22 17.16 -8.19
CA GLN A 45 3.00 16.33 -9.11
C GLN A 45 2.33 14.97 -9.33
N LEU A 46 1.85 14.33 -8.26
CA LEU A 46 1.14 13.06 -8.31
C LEU A 46 -0.13 13.16 -9.15
N SER A 47 -0.90 14.24 -9.00
CA SER A 47 -2.09 14.52 -9.80
C SER A 47 -1.75 14.63 -11.30
N ALA A 48 -0.68 15.34 -11.64
CA ALA A 48 -0.24 15.49 -13.04
C ALA A 48 0.20 14.14 -13.64
N LEU A 49 0.97 13.34 -12.90
CA LEU A 49 1.42 12.02 -13.34
C LEU A 49 0.24 11.04 -13.46
N GLN A 50 -0.73 11.09 -12.54
CA GLN A 50 -1.93 10.26 -12.61
C GLN A 50 -2.78 10.59 -13.84
N HIS A 51 -2.91 11.85 -14.23
CA HIS A 51 -3.57 12.24 -15.48
C HIS A 51 -2.89 11.63 -16.72
N MET A 52 -1.56 11.61 -16.75
CA MET A 52 -0.80 10.95 -17.83
C MET A 52 -0.98 9.44 -17.81
N LEU A 53 -0.96 8.81 -16.61
CA LEU A 53 -1.23 7.39 -16.45
C LEU A 53 -2.61 7.02 -17.00
N TYR A 54 -3.63 7.80 -16.63
CA TYR A 54 -5.01 7.61 -17.10
C TYR A 54 -5.12 7.77 -18.62
N ALA A 55 -4.51 8.81 -19.19
CA ALA A 55 -4.56 9.10 -20.62
C ALA A 55 -3.84 8.03 -21.46
N THR A 56 -2.72 7.48 -20.98
CA THR A 56 -1.97 6.42 -21.68
C THR A 56 -2.67 5.07 -21.63
N ASN A 57 -3.36 4.76 -20.52
CA ASN A 57 -4.12 3.52 -20.31
C ASN A 57 -3.33 2.22 -20.63
N ARG A 58 -2.04 2.18 -20.27
CA ARG A 58 -1.14 1.04 -20.55
C ARG A 58 -0.66 0.35 -19.30
N ASN A 59 -0.38 1.12 -18.25
CA ASN A 59 0.11 0.64 -16.96
C ASN A 59 -0.97 0.78 -15.89
N ALA A 60 -0.91 -0.04 -14.86
CA ALA A 60 -1.65 0.14 -13.62
C ALA A 60 -0.66 0.28 -12.44
N ILE A 61 -1.07 0.95 -11.37
CA ILE A 61 -0.32 1.00 -10.11
C ILE A 61 -1.15 0.32 -9.04
N LEU A 62 -0.52 -0.55 -8.25
CA LEU A 62 -1.12 -1.12 -7.04
C LEU A 62 -0.28 -0.71 -5.83
N LEU A 63 -0.87 0.08 -4.94
CA LEU A 63 -0.28 0.50 -3.67
C LEU A 63 -0.88 -0.36 -2.55
N ILE A 64 -0.04 -1.09 -1.83
CA ILE A 64 -0.47 -1.95 -0.72
C ILE A 64 0.02 -1.36 0.60
N PHE A 65 -0.89 -1.16 1.55
CA PHE A 65 -0.58 -0.64 2.88
C PHE A 65 -0.82 -1.69 3.94
N GLN A 66 0.24 -2.06 4.64
CA GLN A 66 0.20 -2.96 5.80
C GLN A 66 0.81 -2.29 7.03
N ALA A 67 0.24 -2.52 8.18
CA ALA A 67 0.74 -2.01 9.45
C ALA A 67 -0.03 -2.57 10.64
N MET A 68 0.56 -2.47 11.82
CA MET A 68 -0.15 -2.63 13.08
C MET A 68 -1.26 -1.58 13.22
N ASP A 69 -2.22 -1.84 14.11
CA ASP A 69 -3.30 -0.89 14.37
C ASP A 69 -2.75 0.44 14.90
N ALA A 70 -3.47 1.52 14.60
CA ALA A 70 -3.08 2.90 14.87
C ALA A 70 -1.82 3.42 14.16
N ALA A 71 -1.19 2.65 13.26
CA ALA A 71 -0.01 3.14 12.52
C ALA A 71 -0.30 4.30 11.56
N GLY A 72 -1.57 4.51 11.18
CA GLY A 72 -1.98 5.66 10.37
C GLY A 72 -2.19 5.38 8.89
N LYS A 73 -2.47 4.11 8.51
CA LYS A 73 -2.77 3.71 7.13
C LYS A 73 -3.80 4.63 6.46
N ASP A 74 -4.99 4.78 7.04
CA ASP A 74 -6.07 5.64 6.50
C ASP A 74 -5.62 7.09 6.31
N GLY A 75 -4.85 7.61 7.29
CA GLY A 75 -4.30 8.96 7.24
C GLY A 75 -3.27 9.14 6.13
N ALA A 76 -2.38 8.18 5.93
CA ALA A 76 -1.40 8.22 4.85
C ALA A 76 -2.11 8.20 3.49
N ILE A 77 -3.02 7.27 3.26
CA ILE A 77 -3.81 7.16 2.02
C ILE A 77 -4.57 8.47 1.77
N LYS A 78 -5.34 8.97 2.77
CA LYS A 78 -6.12 10.20 2.65
C LYS A 78 -5.27 11.41 2.23
N HIS A 79 -4.12 11.62 2.88
CA HIS A 79 -3.31 12.81 2.65
C HIS A 79 -2.49 12.73 1.36
N VAL A 80 -1.91 11.57 1.06
CA VAL A 80 -1.12 11.36 -0.16
C VAL A 80 -2.00 11.45 -1.41
N MET A 81 -3.24 10.94 -1.33
CA MET A 81 -4.16 10.88 -2.47
C MET A 81 -5.14 12.07 -2.53
N SER A 82 -5.00 13.09 -1.68
CA SER A 82 -5.99 14.17 -1.53
C SER A 82 -6.26 15.00 -2.78
N GLY A 83 -5.29 15.11 -3.71
CA GLY A 83 -5.43 15.87 -4.96
C GLY A 83 -5.53 15.00 -6.21
N VAL A 84 -5.63 13.68 -6.05
CA VAL A 84 -5.71 12.75 -7.18
C VAL A 84 -7.16 12.67 -7.67
N ASN A 85 -7.37 12.65 -9.00
CA ASN A 85 -8.68 12.49 -9.57
C ASN A 85 -9.32 11.16 -9.14
N PRO A 86 -10.49 11.20 -8.45
CA PRO A 86 -11.15 9.99 -7.97
C PRO A 86 -11.49 8.97 -9.06
N GLN A 87 -11.71 9.41 -10.30
CA GLN A 87 -11.96 8.50 -11.42
C GLN A 87 -10.76 7.63 -11.79
N GLY A 88 -9.55 8.07 -11.44
CA GLY A 88 -8.30 7.35 -11.70
C GLY A 88 -7.75 6.60 -10.50
N CYS A 89 -8.50 6.53 -9.38
CA CYS A 89 -8.04 5.95 -8.14
C CYS A 89 -9.16 5.15 -7.46
N GLN A 90 -8.86 3.94 -7.00
CA GLN A 90 -9.79 3.08 -6.30
C GLN A 90 -9.16 2.61 -4.99
N VAL A 91 -9.90 2.73 -3.88
CA VAL A 91 -9.44 2.33 -2.54
C VAL A 91 -10.31 1.18 -2.03
N PHE A 92 -9.67 0.07 -1.73
CA PHE A 92 -10.29 -1.10 -1.13
C PHE A 92 -9.75 -1.34 0.27
N SER A 93 -10.64 -1.59 1.22
CA SER A 93 -10.29 -1.89 2.62
C SER A 93 -10.71 -3.31 2.94
N PHE A 94 -9.74 -4.21 3.02
CA PHE A 94 -10.02 -5.62 3.34
C PHE A 94 -10.12 -5.81 4.85
N LYS A 95 -11.31 -6.19 5.29
CA LYS A 95 -11.63 -6.55 6.68
C LYS A 95 -11.62 -8.06 6.83
N HIS A 96 -12.15 -8.56 7.94
CA HIS A 96 -12.38 -9.99 8.15
C HIS A 96 -13.13 -10.59 6.95
N PRO A 97 -12.70 -11.75 6.40
CA PRO A 97 -13.39 -12.38 5.29
C PRO A 97 -14.85 -12.70 5.59
N SER A 98 -15.72 -12.52 4.62
CA SER A 98 -17.10 -13.00 4.65
C SER A 98 -17.15 -14.54 4.45
N ALA A 99 -18.30 -15.16 4.75
CA ALA A 99 -18.49 -16.58 4.50
C ALA A 99 -18.23 -16.96 3.03
N THR A 100 -18.70 -16.14 2.08
CA THR A 100 -18.44 -16.37 0.65
C THR A 100 -16.95 -16.28 0.29
N GLU A 101 -16.20 -15.37 0.92
CA GLU A 101 -14.77 -15.24 0.67
C GLU A 101 -13.98 -16.43 1.24
N LEU A 102 -14.43 -17.03 2.34
CA LEU A 102 -13.84 -18.22 2.94
C LEU A 102 -14.08 -19.51 2.12
N GLU A 103 -15.10 -19.55 1.23
CA GLU A 103 -15.33 -20.66 0.30
C GLU A 103 -14.36 -20.68 -0.89
N HIS A 104 -13.50 -19.65 -1.00
CA HIS A 104 -12.53 -19.50 -2.08
C HIS A 104 -11.10 -19.50 -1.53
N ASP A 105 -10.12 -19.63 -2.43
CA ASP A 105 -8.71 -19.47 -2.04
C ASP A 105 -8.42 -18.05 -1.50
N PHE A 106 -7.38 -17.93 -0.70
CA PHE A 106 -7.07 -16.70 0.03
C PHE A 106 -6.73 -15.48 -0.86
N LEU A 107 -6.41 -15.65 -2.14
CA LEU A 107 -6.16 -14.56 -3.08
C LEU A 107 -7.44 -14.06 -3.76
N TRP A 108 -8.47 -14.88 -3.83
CA TRP A 108 -9.67 -14.63 -4.62
C TRP A 108 -10.30 -13.26 -4.34
N ARG A 109 -10.54 -12.90 -3.07
CA ARG A 109 -11.21 -11.65 -2.71
C ARG A 109 -10.45 -10.41 -3.14
N THR A 110 -9.12 -10.45 -3.14
CA THR A 110 -8.28 -9.32 -3.50
C THR A 110 -8.02 -9.24 -5.01
N THR A 111 -7.99 -10.38 -5.71
CA THR A 111 -7.80 -10.40 -7.17
C THR A 111 -8.96 -9.79 -7.94
N ARG A 112 -10.16 -9.79 -7.37
CA ARG A 112 -11.33 -9.12 -7.96
C ARG A 112 -11.23 -7.60 -7.99
N ASP A 113 -10.43 -7.04 -7.11
CA ASP A 113 -10.30 -5.60 -6.88
C ASP A 113 -8.95 -5.05 -7.43
N LEU A 114 -8.25 -5.83 -8.26
CA LEU A 114 -7.02 -5.39 -8.90
C LEU A 114 -7.28 -4.21 -9.85
N PRO A 115 -6.34 -3.24 -9.92
CA PRO A 115 -6.56 -2.03 -10.70
C PRO A 115 -6.60 -2.29 -12.21
N GLU A 116 -7.51 -1.62 -12.89
CA GLU A 116 -7.53 -1.51 -14.34
C GLU A 116 -6.32 -0.70 -14.84
N ARG A 117 -5.93 -0.89 -16.10
CA ARG A 117 -4.93 -0.03 -16.75
C ARG A 117 -5.38 1.43 -16.70
N GLY A 118 -4.42 2.34 -16.53
CA GLY A 118 -4.67 3.76 -16.35
C GLY A 118 -5.09 4.15 -14.93
N ARG A 119 -5.18 3.19 -13.99
CA ARG A 119 -5.69 3.42 -12.64
C ARG A 119 -4.63 3.19 -11.57
N ILE A 120 -4.86 3.82 -10.41
CA ILE A 120 -4.15 3.54 -9.17
C ILE A 120 -5.11 2.80 -8.24
N GLY A 121 -4.85 1.51 -8.00
CA GLY A 121 -5.51 0.73 -6.96
C GLY A 121 -4.77 0.89 -5.64
N ILE A 122 -5.52 1.03 -4.55
CA ILE A 122 -4.97 1.16 -3.20
C ILE A 122 -5.62 0.11 -2.31
N PHE A 123 -4.82 -0.78 -1.80
CA PHE A 123 -5.23 -1.80 -0.85
C PHE A 123 -4.88 -1.36 0.57
N ASN A 124 -5.87 -0.99 1.36
CA ASN A 124 -5.75 -0.80 2.80
C ASN A 124 -5.96 -2.16 3.48
N ARG A 125 -4.87 -2.81 3.87
CA ARG A 125 -4.73 -4.26 4.04
C ARG A 125 -4.88 -4.98 2.69
N SER A 126 -4.54 -6.27 2.62
CA SER A 126 -4.55 -7.00 1.36
C SER A 126 -4.49 -8.51 1.61
N TYR A 127 -4.15 -9.29 0.60
CA TYR A 127 -3.82 -10.72 0.71
C TYR A 127 -2.65 -10.99 1.68
N TYR A 128 -1.91 -10.00 2.10
CA TYR A 128 -0.87 -10.14 3.13
C TYR A 128 -1.44 -10.41 4.53
N GLU A 129 -2.70 -10.11 4.80
CA GLU A 129 -3.35 -10.52 6.06
C GLU A 129 -3.24 -12.05 6.25
N GLU A 130 -3.26 -12.80 5.15
CA GLU A 130 -3.23 -14.26 5.14
C GLU A 130 -1.87 -14.88 5.57
N VAL A 131 -0.84 -14.05 5.66
CA VAL A 131 0.50 -14.42 6.17
C VAL A 131 0.93 -13.56 7.35
N LEU A 132 0.04 -12.68 7.83
CA LEU A 132 0.23 -11.81 8.99
C LEU A 132 -0.72 -12.22 10.13
N ILE A 133 -1.97 -11.77 10.12
CA ILE A 133 -2.93 -12.09 11.19
C ILE A 133 -3.23 -13.59 11.25
N VAL A 134 -3.42 -14.25 10.12
CA VAL A 134 -3.69 -15.71 10.07
C VAL A 134 -2.52 -16.51 10.67
N ARG A 135 -1.29 -16.01 10.53
CA ARG A 135 -0.13 -16.64 11.12
C ARG A 135 -0.03 -16.44 12.65
N VAL A 136 -0.52 -15.31 13.14
CA VAL A 136 -0.57 -15.01 14.58
C VAL A 136 -1.72 -15.76 15.26
N HIS A 137 -2.80 -16.02 14.51
CA HIS A 137 -4.03 -16.65 14.94
C HIS A 137 -4.30 -17.94 14.15
N PRO A 138 -3.67 -19.07 14.50
CA PRO A 138 -3.78 -20.33 13.73
C PRO A 138 -5.21 -20.88 13.61
N GLU A 139 -6.11 -20.48 14.51
CA GLU A 139 -7.53 -20.82 14.44
C GLU A 139 -8.21 -20.26 13.18
N ILE A 140 -7.74 -19.12 12.65
CA ILE A 140 -8.26 -18.55 11.41
C ILE A 140 -7.89 -19.46 10.24
N LEU A 141 -6.64 -19.93 10.16
CA LEU A 141 -6.22 -20.88 9.13
C LEU A 141 -7.09 -22.14 9.11
N ARG A 142 -7.43 -22.66 10.30
CA ARG A 142 -8.28 -23.86 10.41
C ARG A 142 -9.72 -23.60 9.91
N SER A 143 -10.21 -22.35 10.03
CA SER A 143 -11.56 -21.98 9.58
C SER A 143 -11.68 -21.78 8.07
N GLU A 144 -10.57 -21.73 7.34
CA GLU A 144 -10.57 -21.57 5.87
C GLU A 144 -10.95 -22.82 5.09
N GLY A 145 -11.19 -23.95 5.76
CA GLY A 145 -11.65 -25.17 5.12
C GLY A 145 -10.63 -25.87 4.22
N LEU A 146 -9.33 -25.60 4.41
CA LEU A 146 -8.28 -26.26 3.66
C LEU A 146 -8.26 -27.78 3.98
N PRO A 147 -7.89 -28.64 3.00
CA PRO A 147 -7.61 -30.06 3.27
C PRO A 147 -6.55 -30.23 4.37
N ASP A 148 -6.73 -31.24 5.26
CA ASP A 148 -5.84 -31.48 6.40
C ASP A 148 -4.34 -31.55 6.01
N ALA A 149 -4.04 -32.14 4.87
CA ALA A 149 -2.67 -32.25 4.35
C ALA A 149 -2.00 -30.90 4.05
N LEU A 150 -2.78 -29.80 3.95
CA LEU A 150 -2.28 -28.44 3.68
C LEU A 150 -2.17 -27.59 4.93
N HIS A 151 -2.53 -28.11 6.10
CA HIS A 151 -2.44 -27.42 7.39
C HIS A 151 -1.05 -27.53 8.07
N ASP A 152 -0.08 -28.20 7.43
CA ASP A 152 1.26 -28.30 7.99
C ASP A 152 1.92 -26.91 8.08
N GLU A 153 2.11 -26.41 9.28
CA GLU A 153 2.68 -25.10 9.54
C GLU A 153 4.09 -24.88 8.96
N LYS A 154 4.84 -25.95 8.67
CA LYS A 154 6.16 -25.82 8.05
C LYS A 154 6.08 -25.46 6.58
N THR A 155 5.04 -25.90 5.89
CA THR A 155 4.90 -25.76 4.44
C THR A 155 3.87 -24.70 4.04
N VAL A 156 2.80 -24.48 4.84
CA VAL A 156 1.71 -23.56 4.49
C VAL A 156 2.22 -22.13 4.25
N TRP A 157 3.07 -21.60 5.13
CA TRP A 157 3.59 -20.23 4.99
C TRP A 157 4.50 -20.07 3.79
N HIS A 158 5.37 -21.03 3.55
CA HIS A 158 6.22 -21.05 2.35
C HIS A 158 5.38 -21.07 1.08
N ASN A 159 4.34 -21.90 1.02
CA ASN A 159 3.44 -21.97 -0.12
C ASN A 159 2.66 -20.68 -0.33
N ARG A 160 2.16 -20.05 0.74
CA ARG A 160 1.47 -18.75 0.66
C ARG A 160 2.40 -17.64 0.16
N TYR A 161 3.61 -17.54 0.68
CA TYR A 161 4.58 -16.57 0.19
C TYR A 161 4.88 -16.77 -1.28
N ARG A 162 5.08 -18.02 -1.72
CA ARG A 162 5.29 -18.35 -3.14
C ARG A 162 4.09 -17.94 -3.99
N SER A 163 2.87 -18.28 -3.61
CA SER A 163 1.65 -17.91 -4.33
C SER A 163 1.49 -16.40 -4.46
N ILE A 164 1.79 -15.63 -3.41
CA ILE A 164 1.78 -14.17 -3.44
C ILE A 164 2.82 -13.63 -4.42
N VAL A 165 4.07 -14.11 -4.32
CA VAL A 165 5.15 -13.66 -5.20
C VAL A 165 4.85 -14.01 -6.67
N ASP A 166 4.28 -15.19 -6.93
CA ASP A 166 3.91 -15.60 -8.29
C ASP A 166 2.77 -14.75 -8.86
N LEU A 167 1.76 -14.39 -8.05
CA LEU A 167 0.72 -13.44 -8.42
C LEU A 167 1.32 -12.06 -8.74
N GLU A 168 2.18 -11.54 -7.89
CA GLU A 168 2.82 -10.23 -8.08
C GLU A 168 3.71 -10.21 -9.33
N LYS A 169 4.46 -11.27 -9.60
CA LYS A 169 5.23 -11.44 -10.84
C LYS A 169 4.34 -11.47 -12.07
N HIS A 170 3.22 -12.21 -12.00
CA HIS A 170 2.24 -12.24 -13.08
C HIS A 170 1.68 -10.85 -13.37
N MET A 171 1.27 -10.10 -12.35
CA MET A 171 0.76 -8.74 -12.49
C MET A 171 1.81 -7.79 -13.09
N SER A 172 3.05 -7.85 -12.60
CA SER A 172 4.15 -7.00 -13.06
C SER A 172 4.48 -7.28 -14.53
N ALA A 173 4.52 -8.56 -14.95
CA ALA A 173 4.72 -8.94 -16.34
C ALA A 173 3.58 -8.47 -17.28
N ASN A 174 2.41 -8.11 -16.74
CA ASN A 174 1.25 -7.61 -17.45
C ASN A 174 1.02 -6.10 -17.29
N GLY A 175 2.01 -5.37 -16.76
CA GLY A 175 2.01 -3.89 -16.71
C GLY A 175 1.37 -3.29 -15.46
N THR A 176 1.21 -4.07 -14.38
CA THR A 176 0.83 -3.55 -13.07
C THR A 176 2.08 -3.36 -12.22
N HIS A 177 2.36 -2.12 -11.82
CA HIS A 177 3.48 -1.78 -10.94
C HIS A 177 3.02 -1.81 -9.49
N ILE A 178 3.68 -2.64 -8.67
CA ILE A 178 3.27 -2.91 -7.30
C ILE A 178 4.25 -2.24 -6.35
N VAL A 179 3.73 -1.47 -5.40
CA VAL A 179 4.50 -0.83 -4.33
C VAL A 179 3.85 -1.18 -3.00
N LYS A 180 4.66 -1.73 -2.10
CA LYS A 180 4.16 -2.23 -0.81
C LYS A 180 4.75 -1.43 0.32
N PHE A 181 3.89 -0.91 1.21
CA PHE A 181 4.27 -0.11 2.36
C PHE A 181 4.00 -0.88 3.65
N TYR A 182 5.02 -1.04 4.47
CA TYR A 182 4.88 -1.41 5.86
C TYR A 182 5.12 -0.16 6.71
N LEU A 183 4.05 0.37 7.34
CA LEU A 183 4.17 1.50 8.26
C LEU A 183 4.68 1.00 9.61
N HIS A 184 5.97 1.19 9.82
CA HIS A 184 6.70 0.68 10.98
C HIS A 184 6.50 1.60 12.18
N LEU A 185 5.58 1.20 13.06
CA LEU A 185 5.20 1.91 14.27
C LEU A 185 5.88 1.28 15.49
N SER A 186 6.33 2.08 16.45
CA SER A 186 6.77 1.58 17.74
C SER A 186 5.58 1.18 18.62
N LYS A 187 5.81 0.19 19.50
CA LYS A 187 4.80 -0.26 20.47
C LYS A 187 4.39 0.89 21.39
N GLU A 188 5.31 1.78 21.72
CA GLU A 188 5.04 2.93 22.61
C GLU A 188 4.19 3.99 21.90
N GLU A 189 4.50 4.33 20.65
CA GLU A 189 3.69 5.28 19.88
C GLU A 189 2.28 4.72 19.63
N GLN A 190 2.13 3.40 19.42
CA GLN A 190 0.80 2.77 19.33
C GLN A 190 0.00 2.99 20.62
N ARG A 191 0.63 2.77 21.80
CA ARG A 191 -0.02 3.00 23.11
C ARG A 191 -0.52 4.44 23.22
N LYS A 192 0.34 5.41 22.86
CA LYS A 192 -0.03 6.83 22.87
C LYS A 192 -1.23 7.12 21.99
N ARG A 193 -1.22 6.60 20.76
CA ARG A 193 -2.34 6.80 19.81
C ARG A 193 -3.63 6.11 20.24
N PHE A 194 -3.55 5.01 20.96
CA PHE A 194 -4.72 4.37 21.57
C PHE A 194 -5.33 5.24 22.66
N LEU A 195 -4.49 5.83 23.54
CA LEU A 195 -4.96 6.77 24.54
C LEU A 195 -5.60 8.01 23.90
N GLU A 196 -4.97 8.59 22.89
CA GLU A 196 -5.55 9.70 22.11
C GLU A 196 -6.93 9.36 21.52
N ARG A 197 -7.15 8.11 21.07
CA ARG A 197 -8.46 7.67 20.56
C ARG A 197 -9.52 7.56 21.65
N ILE A 198 -9.11 7.20 22.88
CA ILE A 198 -10.02 7.12 24.04
C ILE A 198 -10.40 8.53 24.49
N ASP A 199 -9.44 9.45 24.53
CA ASP A 199 -9.62 10.80 25.02
C ASP A 199 -10.37 11.72 24.03
N GLU A 200 -10.37 11.38 22.72
CA GLU A 200 -11.04 12.14 21.67
C GLU A 200 -12.40 11.53 21.29
N PRO A 201 -13.54 12.14 21.68
CA PRO A 201 -14.89 11.58 21.42
C PRO A 201 -15.16 11.23 19.96
N GLU A 202 -14.64 12.03 19.01
CA GLU A 202 -14.80 11.79 17.57
C GLU A 202 -14.06 10.54 17.07
N LYS A 203 -13.13 9.99 17.87
CA LYS A 203 -12.32 8.83 17.52
C LYS A 203 -12.69 7.56 18.31
N ASN A 204 -13.54 7.67 19.35
CA ASN A 204 -13.86 6.55 20.21
C ASN A 204 -14.44 5.34 19.45
N TRP A 205 -15.24 5.59 18.43
CA TRP A 205 -15.85 4.55 17.61
C TRP A 205 -14.85 3.64 16.86
N LYS A 206 -13.58 4.06 16.76
CA LYS A 206 -12.50 3.32 16.11
C LYS A 206 -11.73 2.41 17.06
N PHE A 207 -12.08 2.39 18.35
CA PHE A 207 -11.33 1.68 19.36
C PHE A 207 -12.18 0.63 20.06
N SER A 208 -11.63 -0.55 20.26
CA SER A 208 -12.28 -1.67 20.93
C SER A 208 -11.33 -2.44 21.84
N MET A 209 -11.89 -3.31 22.69
CA MET A 209 -11.07 -4.23 23.50
C MET A 209 -10.23 -5.17 22.64
N ALA A 210 -10.67 -5.51 21.44
CA ALA A 210 -9.90 -6.33 20.51
C ALA A 210 -8.55 -5.70 20.16
N ASP A 211 -8.45 -4.37 20.02
CA ASP A 211 -7.18 -3.67 19.77
C ASP A 211 -6.17 -3.91 20.91
N ILE A 212 -6.64 -4.01 22.16
CA ILE A 212 -5.79 -4.29 23.33
C ILE A 212 -5.34 -5.76 23.33
N GLU A 213 -6.24 -6.69 22.99
CA GLU A 213 -5.90 -8.11 22.91
C GLU A 213 -4.86 -8.35 21.78
N GLU A 214 -5.07 -7.79 20.58
CA GLU A 214 -4.11 -7.89 19.48
C GLU A 214 -2.73 -7.34 19.85
N ARG A 215 -2.66 -6.28 20.63
CA ARG A 215 -1.39 -5.73 21.13
C ARG A 215 -0.57 -6.73 21.99
N LYS A 216 -1.19 -7.73 22.61
CA LYS A 216 -0.49 -8.77 23.37
C LYS A 216 0.39 -9.63 22.46
N PHE A 217 -0.02 -9.82 21.21
CA PHE A 217 0.70 -10.60 20.20
C PHE A 217 1.78 -9.79 19.44
N TRP A 218 2.20 -8.62 19.96
CA TRP A 218 3.17 -7.74 19.31
C TRP A 218 4.41 -8.46 18.77
N LYS A 219 5.01 -9.34 19.57
CA LYS A 219 6.23 -10.07 19.19
C LYS A 219 5.97 -11.02 18.01
N GLN A 220 4.82 -11.71 18.02
CA GLN A 220 4.41 -12.62 16.97
C GLN A 220 4.17 -11.86 15.65
N TYR A 221 3.49 -10.70 15.72
CA TYR A 221 3.31 -9.82 14.57
C TYR A 221 4.64 -9.32 14.01
N MET A 222 5.56 -8.84 14.86
CA MET A 222 6.87 -8.39 14.37
C MET A 222 7.61 -9.50 13.65
N LYS A 223 7.60 -10.72 14.18
CA LYS A 223 8.21 -11.89 13.54
C LYS A 223 7.52 -12.21 12.20
N ALA A 224 6.19 -12.20 12.16
CA ALA A 224 5.43 -12.43 10.92
C ALA A 224 5.76 -11.37 9.85
N TYR A 225 5.87 -10.09 10.24
CA TYR A 225 6.30 -9.02 9.34
C TYR A 225 7.73 -9.22 8.84
N GLU A 226 8.70 -9.52 9.70
CA GLU A 226 10.09 -9.78 9.29
C GLU A 226 10.17 -10.87 8.23
N GLU A 227 9.50 -12.00 8.45
CA GLU A 227 9.48 -13.10 7.50
C GLU A 227 8.71 -12.74 6.21
N CYS A 228 7.56 -12.06 6.33
CA CYS A 228 6.77 -11.62 5.18
C CYS A 228 7.57 -10.67 4.28
N LEU A 229 8.17 -9.63 4.86
CA LEU A 229 8.95 -8.63 4.13
C LEU A 229 10.15 -9.28 3.41
N GLY A 230 10.90 -10.15 4.11
CA GLY A 230 12.05 -10.85 3.52
C GLY A 230 11.66 -11.85 2.44
N ALA A 231 10.57 -12.59 2.62
CA ALA A 231 10.13 -13.62 1.68
C ALA A 231 9.47 -13.04 0.42
N THR A 232 8.92 -11.82 0.47
CA THR A 232 8.07 -11.30 -0.61
C THR A 232 8.52 -9.96 -1.17
N SER A 233 9.61 -9.33 -0.66
CA SER A 233 10.19 -8.18 -1.35
C SER A 233 10.93 -8.65 -2.59
N THR A 234 10.49 -8.17 -3.75
CA THR A 234 11.14 -8.48 -5.03
C THR A 234 11.54 -7.19 -5.74
N ARG A 235 12.37 -7.31 -6.78
CA ARG A 235 12.76 -6.16 -7.59
C ARG A 235 11.54 -5.46 -8.19
N ASP A 236 10.56 -6.23 -8.65
CA ASP A 236 9.40 -5.74 -9.41
C ASP A 236 8.18 -5.41 -8.52
N ALA A 237 8.18 -5.91 -7.28
CA ALA A 237 7.17 -5.61 -6.26
C ALA A 237 7.84 -5.41 -4.89
N PRO A 238 8.54 -4.27 -4.68
CA PRO A 238 9.32 -4.03 -3.47
C PRO A 238 8.44 -3.67 -2.27
N TRP A 239 8.92 -4.06 -1.08
CA TRP A 239 8.47 -3.50 0.18
C TRP A 239 9.26 -2.26 0.56
N TYR A 240 8.58 -1.31 1.17
CA TYR A 240 9.17 -0.14 1.82
C TYR A 240 8.79 -0.12 3.28
N VAL A 241 9.79 -0.12 4.18
CA VAL A 241 9.59 0.03 5.62
C VAL A 241 9.61 1.51 5.95
N VAL A 242 8.43 2.07 6.18
CA VAL A 242 8.26 3.51 6.41
C VAL A 242 8.18 3.80 7.90
N PRO A 243 9.09 4.61 8.48
CA PRO A 243 9.01 5.06 9.87
C PRO A 243 7.68 5.78 10.12
N ALA A 244 6.88 5.31 11.09
CA ALA A 244 5.51 5.77 11.26
C ALA A 244 5.21 6.42 12.62
N ASP A 245 6.20 6.60 13.50
CA ASP A 245 6.04 7.31 14.76
C ASP A 245 5.77 8.81 14.54
N ASP A 246 6.30 9.39 13.46
CA ASP A 246 5.92 10.72 12.99
C ASP A 246 5.04 10.61 11.73
N LYS A 247 3.79 11.06 11.86
CA LYS A 247 2.76 10.92 10.80
C LYS A 247 3.09 11.77 9.57
N GLU A 248 3.62 12.95 9.79
CA GLU A 248 3.97 13.91 8.74
C GLU A 248 5.14 13.39 7.89
N SER A 249 6.23 12.95 8.51
CA SER A 249 7.36 12.35 7.81
C SER A 249 6.95 11.08 7.06
N ALA A 250 6.13 10.22 7.67
CA ALA A 250 5.63 9.02 7.00
C ALA A 250 4.85 9.34 5.71
N ARG A 251 4.01 10.39 5.73
CA ARG A 251 3.26 10.83 4.55
C ARG A 251 4.15 11.38 3.45
N LEU A 252 5.18 12.16 3.81
CA LEU A 252 6.17 12.68 2.85
C LEU A 252 6.98 11.54 2.21
N ILE A 253 7.40 10.55 3.00
CA ILE A 253 8.13 9.38 2.50
C ILE A 253 7.24 8.57 1.56
N VAL A 254 6.00 8.25 1.95
CA VAL A 254 5.05 7.51 1.10
C VAL A 254 4.79 8.26 -0.20
N SER A 255 4.50 9.57 -0.14
CA SER A 255 4.23 10.37 -1.35
C SER A 255 5.45 10.42 -2.27
N GLN A 256 6.68 10.54 -1.74
CA GLN A 256 7.89 10.51 -2.55
C GLN A 256 8.08 9.17 -3.25
N ILE A 257 7.88 8.05 -2.55
CA ILE A 257 8.01 6.70 -3.14
C ILE A 257 7.00 6.51 -4.28
N VAL A 258 5.76 7.01 -4.11
CA VAL A 258 4.74 6.94 -5.17
C VAL A 258 5.13 7.80 -6.36
N LEU A 259 5.67 9.01 -6.13
CA LEU A 259 6.19 9.88 -7.18
C LEU A 259 7.32 9.21 -7.95
N ASP A 260 8.34 8.72 -7.26
CA ASP A 260 9.49 8.04 -7.88
C ASP A 260 9.03 6.85 -8.75
N THR A 261 8.00 6.13 -8.30
CA THR A 261 7.42 5.01 -9.05
C THR A 261 6.76 5.50 -10.34
N LEU A 262 5.94 6.53 -10.27
CA LEU A 262 5.24 7.09 -11.46
C LEU A 262 6.21 7.75 -12.44
N GLU A 263 7.20 8.48 -11.95
CA GLU A 263 8.26 9.09 -12.76
C GLU A 263 9.10 8.03 -13.49
N GLY A 264 9.36 6.90 -12.82
CA GLY A 264 10.05 5.75 -13.39
C GLY A 264 9.36 5.15 -14.61
N LEU A 265 8.05 5.35 -14.75
CA LEU A 265 7.26 4.89 -15.91
C LEU A 265 7.46 5.77 -17.16
N LYS A 266 8.08 6.94 -17.03
CA LYS A 266 8.32 7.89 -18.13
C LYS A 266 7.04 8.18 -18.93
N LEU A 267 5.95 8.45 -18.21
CA LEU A 267 4.64 8.69 -18.77
C LEU A 267 4.64 9.96 -19.66
N ALA A 268 3.91 9.89 -20.77
CA ALA A 268 3.64 11.03 -21.63
C ALA A 268 2.22 10.93 -22.19
N TYR A 269 1.62 12.06 -22.52
CA TYR A 269 0.32 12.03 -23.20
C TYR A 269 0.42 11.33 -24.55
N PRO A 270 -0.61 10.58 -24.99
CA PRO A 270 -0.63 9.97 -26.31
C PRO A 270 -0.49 11.01 -27.40
N GLU A 271 0.46 10.80 -28.31
CA GLU A 271 0.62 11.68 -29.47
C GLU A 271 -0.47 11.44 -30.50
N THR A 272 -1.04 12.52 -31.02
CA THR A 272 -1.96 12.45 -32.15
C THR A 272 -1.18 12.30 -33.44
N ASN A 273 -1.49 11.27 -34.23
CA ASN A 273 -0.93 11.15 -35.59
C ASN A 273 -1.46 12.24 -36.53
N LYS A 274 -0.83 12.40 -37.71
CA LYS A 274 -1.19 13.44 -38.67
C LYS A 274 -2.68 13.38 -39.10
N ALA A 275 -3.21 12.19 -39.30
CA ALA A 275 -4.61 12.01 -39.73
C ALA A 275 -5.57 12.46 -38.60
N ARG A 276 -5.33 12.07 -37.37
CA ARG A 276 -6.15 12.49 -36.22
C ARG A 276 -6.05 13.99 -35.99
N ARG A 277 -4.86 14.58 -36.18
CA ARG A 277 -4.69 16.04 -36.06
C ARG A 277 -5.50 16.79 -37.08
N GLN A 278 -5.56 16.31 -38.34
CA GLN A 278 -6.42 16.90 -39.36
C GLN A 278 -7.91 16.76 -39.05
N GLU A 279 -8.34 15.58 -38.64
CA GLU A 279 -9.71 15.35 -38.19
C GLU A 279 -10.12 16.33 -37.08
N LEU A 280 -9.27 16.52 -36.06
CA LEU A 280 -9.53 17.47 -34.98
C LEU A 280 -9.63 18.91 -35.46
N LEU A 281 -8.84 19.30 -36.48
CA LEU A 281 -8.94 20.64 -37.10
C LEU A 281 -10.27 20.80 -37.84
N GLU A 282 -10.77 19.80 -38.53
CA GLU A 282 -12.08 19.85 -39.18
C GLU A 282 -13.23 19.91 -38.18
N ILE A 283 -13.17 19.12 -37.10
CA ILE A 283 -14.13 19.19 -35.99
C ILE A 283 -14.14 20.63 -35.40
N ARG A 284 -12.94 21.18 -35.15
CA ARG A 284 -12.83 22.56 -34.61
C ARG A 284 -13.51 23.58 -35.51
N LYS A 285 -13.37 23.48 -36.86
CA LYS A 285 -14.05 24.39 -37.82
C LYS A 285 -15.57 24.31 -37.73
N GLN A 286 -16.11 23.10 -37.42
CA GLN A 286 -17.56 22.91 -37.25
C GLN A 286 -18.09 23.53 -35.95
N LEU A 287 -17.27 23.50 -34.86
CA LEU A 287 -17.64 24.03 -33.54
C LEU A 287 -17.53 25.57 -33.48
N VAL A 288 -16.79 26.21 -34.34
CA VAL A 288 -16.59 27.68 -34.37
C VAL A 288 -17.59 28.38 -35.29
N LYS A 289 -18.38 27.62 -36.07
CA LYS A 289 -19.54 28.15 -36.83
C LYS A 289 -20.75 28.28 -35.92
#